data_87217ede726d6ba02b26bcfd7130ef77
#
_entry.id   87217ede726d6ba02b26bcfd7130ef77
#
_cell.length_a   1.000
_cell.length_b   1.000
_cell.length_c   1.000
_cell.angle_alpha   90.00
_cell.angle_beta   90.00
_cell.angle_gamma   90.00
#
_symmetry.space_group_name_H-M   'P 1'
#
loop_
_entity.id
_entity.type
_entity.pdbx_description
1 polymer ?
#
loop_
_entity_poly.entity_id
_entity_poly.type
_entity_poly.pdbx_seq_one_letter_code
_entity_poly.pdbx_strand_id
1 'polypeptide(L)'
;MPAADDASVESDRRVLLLSPEDNVVVACRDLAQGEEVALDGRPVRLPSPVPTGHKLARRAIGSGEKVLKYGASIGSARVAVAAGEYVHTHNLKSDYIPSFGRDGRELD
;
A
#
# COMPACT_ATOMS: atom_id res chain seq x y z
N MET A 1 24.04 13.95 7.21
CA MET A 1 23.65 13.62 7.07
C MET A 1 23.40 13.01 7.30
N PRO A 2 23.33 12.73 7.29
CA PRO A 2 22.94 12.19 7.29
C PRO A 2 22.33 11.55 7.50
N ALA A 3 22.32 11.48 7.88
CA ALA A 3 21.72 10.84 8.16
C ALA A 3 20.66 10.84 8.01
N ALA A 4 20.54 11.59 8.27
CA ALA A 4 19.46 11.86 7.81
C ALA A 4 19.37 11.15 6.71
N ASP A 5 20.26 10.94 6.37
CA ASP A 5 20.21 10.29 5.36
C ASP A 5 19.53 9.11 5.48
N ASP A 6 19.46 8.64 6.54
CA ASP A 6 18.72 7.58 6.71
C ASP A 6 17.38 7.76 6.42
N ALA A 7 16.86 8.74 6.88
CA ALA A 7 15.55 9.05 6.63
C ALA A 7 15.41 9.20 5.20
N SER A 8 16.35 9.76 4.60
CA SER A 8 16.19 10.01 3.25
C SER A 8 16.28 8.75 2.49
N VAL A 9 16.94 7.81 2.97
CA VAL A 9 16.98 6.60 2.31
C VAL A 9 15.67 5.94 2.34
N GLU A 10 14.95 6.12 3.39
CA GLU A 10 13.68 5.58 3.44
C GLU A 10 12.68 6.34 2.75
N SER A 11 12.94 7.57 2.44
CA SER A 11 11.96 8.45 1.94
C SER A 11 12.17 8.63 0.48
N ASP A 12 11.62 7.79 -0.30
CA ASP A 12 11.58 8.01 -1.72
C ASP A 12 10.49 9.03 -1.99
N ARG A 13 10.84 10.12 -2.64
CA ARG A 13 9.89 11.21 -2.85
C ARG A 13 8.75 10.84 -3.76
N ARG A 14 8.83 9.71 -4.41
CA ARG A 14 7.75 9.25 -5.29
C ARG A 14 6.63 8.59 -4.49
N VAL A 15 6.89 8.25 -3.22
CA VAL A 15 5.90 7.60 -2.38
C VAL A 15 5.84 8.30 -1.03
N LEU A 16 4.72 8.20 -0.36
CA LEU A 16 4.50 8.85 0.92
C LEU A 16 3.99 7.85 1.94
N LEU A 17 4.69 7.74 3.05
CA LEU A 17 4.25 6.95 4.19
C LEU A 17 3.44 7.87 5.10
N LEU A 18 2.18 7.55 5.29
CA LEU A 18 1.29 8.44 6.03
C LEU A 18 1.38 8.24 7.55
N SER A 19 1.72 7.06 7.98
CA SER A 19 1.90 6.75 9.39
C SER A 19 2.93 5.64 9.51
N PRO A 20 3.76 5.63 10.54
CA PRO A 20 4.80 4.59 10.67
C PRO A 20 4.26 3.18 10.74
N GLU A 21 3.01 3.02 11.18
CA GLU A 21 2.41 1.69 11.28
C GLU A 21 1.89 1.17 9.97
N ASP A 22 1.78 2.02 8.97
CA ASP A 22 1.14 1.64 7.71
C ASP A 22 1.96 0.59 6.96
N ASN A 23 1.27 -0.35 6.36
CA ASN A 23 1.92 -1.33 5.49
C ASN A 23 1.68 -1.01 4.02
N VAL A 24 1.15 0.17 3.72
CA VAL A 24 1.08 0.69 2.37
C VAL A 24 1.64 2.10 2.35
N VAL A 25 2.06 2.53 1.18
CA VAL A 25 2.45 3.91 0.94
C VAL A 25 1.61 4.40 -0.24
N VAL A 26 1.56 5.70 -0.44
CA VAL A 26 0.75 6.31 -1.48
C VAL A 26 1.67 6.89 -2.55
N ALA A 27 1.33 6.65 -3.80
CA ALA A 27 2.11 7.19 -4.91
C ALA A 27 1.88 8.69 -5.03
N CYS A 28 2.94 9.46 -5.03
CA CYS A 28 2.87 10.92 -5.16
C CYS A 28 2.83 11.35 -6.61
N ARG A 29 3.10 10.45 -7.51
CA ARG A 29 2.95 10.69 -8.95
C ARG A 29 2.70 9.33 -9.59
N ASP A 30 2.42 9.33 -10.87
CA ASP A 30 2.20 8.07 -11.57
C ASP A 30 3.52 7.30 -11.60
N LEU A 31 3.48 6.06 -11.18
CA LEU A 31 4.65 5.19 -11.16
C LEU A 31 4.50 4.15 -12.25
N ALA A 32 5.57 3.89 -12.97
CA ALA A 32 5.52 2.97 -14.09
C ALA A 32 5.88 1.56 -13.65
N GLN A 33 5.38 0.60 -14.39
CA GLN A 33 5.79 -0.78 -14.22
C GLN A 33 7.30 -0.86 -14.42
N GLY A 34 7.99 -1.57 -13.58
CA GLY A 34 9.43 -1.73 -13.66
C GLY A 34 10.23 -0.62 -13.01
N GLU A 35 9.55 0.45 -12.58
CA GLU A 35 10.23 1.53 -11.89
C GLU A 35 10.67 1.02 -10.52
N GLU A 36 11.86 1.42 -10.07
CA GLU A 36 12.33 1.04 -8.74
C GLU A 36 12.08 2.16 -7.77
N VAL A 37 11.44 1.88 -6.67
CA VAL A 37 11.24 2.85 -5.61
C VAL A 37 11.84 2.30 -4.33
N ALA A 38 12.27 3.16 -3.43
CA ALA A 38 12.80 2.71 -2.15
C ALA A 38 11.66 2.51 -1.17
N LEU A 39 11.53 1.32 -0.65
CA LEU A 39 10.53 0.99 0.36
C LEU A 39 11.30 0.42 1.55
N ASP A 40 11.21 1.10 2.69
CA ASP A 40 11.95 0.73 3.89
C ASP A 40 13.45 0.62 3.59
N GLY A 41 13.95 1.54 2.77
CA GLY A 41 15.37 1.59 2.47
C GLY A 41 15.83 0.55 1.46
N ARG A 42 14.91 -0.18 0.86
CA ARG A 42 15.27 -1.20 -0.13
C ARG A 42 14.73 -0.83 -1.49
N PRO A 43 15.49 -1.05 -2.54
CA PRO A 43 14.94 -0.81 -3.88
C PRO A 43 13.97 -1.91 -4.25
N VAL A 44 12.79 -1.55 -4.65
CA VAL A 44 11.76 -2.50 -5.04
C VAL A 44 11.29 -2.16 -6.44
N ARG A 45 11.33 -3.12 -7.33
CA ARG A 45 10.88 -2.94 -8.69
C ARG A 45 9.38 -3.18 -8.75
N LEU A 46 8.64 -2.25 -9.27
CA LEU A 46 7.18 -2.32 -9.28
C LEU A 46 6.70 -3.31 -10.33
N PRO A 47 5.85 -4.25 -9.95
CA PRO A 47 5.36 -5.24 -10.92
C PRO A 47 4.28 -4.68 -11.85
N SER A 48 3.70 -3.54 -11.50
CA SER A 48 2.66 -2.93 -12.31
C SER A 48 2.65 -1.44 -12.08
N PRO A 49 1.99 -0.67 -12.93
CA PRO A 49 1.91 0.78 -12.71
C PRO A 49 1.06 1.08 -11.48
N VAL A 50 1.35 2.19 -10.83
CA VAL A 50 0.56 2.67 -9.71
C VAL A 50 0.20 4.13 -9.99
N PRO A 51 -1.07 4.44 -10.16
CA PRO A 51 -1.45 5.83 -10.46
C PRO A 51 -1.27 6.74 -9.25
N THR A 52 -1.10 8.02 -9.51
CA THR A 52 -1.01 9.04 -8.47
C THR A 52 -2.15 8.89 -7.46
N GLY A 53 -1.82 8.94 -6.21
CA GLY A 53 -2.82 8.89 -5.13
C GLY A 53 -3.25 7.48 -4.76
N HIS A 54 -2.81 6.48 -5.50
CA HIS A 54 -3.16 5.11 -5.19
C HIS A 54 -2.09 4.47 -4.31
N LYS A 55 -2.43 3.34 -3.70
CA LYS A 55 -1.59 2.69 -2.70
C LYS A 55 -0.78 1.57 -3.30
N LEU A 56 0.39 1.35 -2.76
CA LEU A 56 1.18 0.17 -3.06
C LEU A 56 1.72 -0.40 -1.76
N ALA A 57 2.04 -1.67 -1.74
CA ALA A 57 2.46 -2.33 -0.51
C ALA A 57 3.85 -1.87 -0.12
N ARG A 58 4.01 -1.45 1.12
CA ARG A 58 5.30 -1.03 1.67
C ARG A 58 6.18 -2.24 1.92
N ARG A 59 5.56 -3.36 2.25
CA ARG A 59 6.22 -4.62 2.54
C ARG A 59 5.28 -5.75 2.14
N ALA A 60 5.72 -6.96 2.25
CA ALA A 60 4.84 -8.08 1.98
C ALA A 60 3.68 -8.10 2.98
N ILE A 61 2.49 -8.32 2.48
CA ILE A 61 1.27 -8.38 3.29
C ILE A 61 0.66 -9.75 3.07
N GLY A 62 0.44 -10.48 4.14
CA GLY A 62 -0.10 -11.83 4.03
C GLY A 62 -1.58 -11.83 3.75
N SER A 63 -2.06 -12.89 3.13
CA SER A 63 -3.49 -13.06 2.88
C SER A 63 -4.25 -12.98 4.21
N GLY A 64 -5.27 -12.17 4.27
CA GLY A 64 -6.04 -11.94 5.49
C GLY A 64 -5.44 -10.93 6.44
N GLU A 65 -4.22 -10.47 6.18
CA GLU A 65 -3.59 -9.48 7.05
C GLU A 65 -4.28 -8.14 6.87
N LYS A 66 -4.41 -7.38 7.96
CA LYS A 66 -5.00 -6.05 7.88
C LYS A 66 -4.13 -5.10 7.08
N VAL A 67 -4.75 -4.27 6.29
CA VAL A 67 -4.06 -3.23 5.54
C VAL A 67 -4.25 -1.93 6.30
N LEU A 68 -3.14 -1.28 6.63
CA LEU A 68 -3.16 -0.08 7.46
C LEU A 68 -2.78 1.13 6.64
N LYS A 69 -3.58 2.18 6.77
CA LYS A 69 -3.33 3.47 6.14
C LYS A 69 -3.73 4.54 7.14
N TYR A 70 -2.88 5.51 7.38
CA TYR A 70 -3.06 6.52 8.42
C TYR A 70 -3.17 5.86 9.78
N GLY A 71 -2.51 4.74 9.96
CA GLY A 71 -2.52 4.03 11.23
C GLY A 71 -3.80 3.27 11.52
N ALA A 72 -4.73 3.25 10.58
CA ALA A 72 -6.02 2.59 10.79
C ALA A 72 -6.24 1.50 9.75
N SER A 73 -6.93 0.46 10.13
CA SER A 73 -7.25 -0.62 9.21
C SER A 73 -8.27 -0.13 8.19
N ILE A 74 -7.97 -0.32 6.92
CA ILE A 74 -8.90 0.00 5.85
C ILE A 74 -9.45 -1.27 5.20
N GLY A 75 -9.03 -2.43 5.69
CA GLY A 75 -9.52 -3.68 5.16
C GLY A 75 -8.49 -4.77 5.38
N SER A 76 -8.65 -5.87 4.68
CA SER A 76 -7.75 -7.01 4.77
C SER A 76 -7.32 -7.41 3.37
N ALA A 77 -6.13 -7.96 3.25
CA ALA A 77 -5.63 -8.43 1.97
C ALA A 77 -6.42 -9.67 1.55
N ARG A 78 -6.92 -9.68 0.32
CA ARG A 78 -7.66 -10.84 -0.19
C ARG A 78 -6.71 -11.99 -0.50
N VAL A 79 -5.51 -11.64 -0.89
CA VAL A 79 -4.47 -12.59 -1.27
C VAL A 79 -3.16 -12.02 -0.77
N ALA A 80 -2.12 -12.81 -0.78
CA ALA A 80 -0.79 -12.32 -0.40
C ALA A 80 -0.35 -11.23 -1.38
N VAL A 81 0.23 -10.17 -0.87
CA VAL A 81 0.65 -9.01 -1.66
C VAL A 81 2.14 -8.83 -1.44
N ALA A 82 2.90 -8.69 -2.50
CA ALA A 82 4.34 -8.49 -2.39
C ALA A 82 4.66 -7.01 -2.23
N ALA A 83 5.81 -6.71 -1.65
CA ALA A 83 6.27 -5.33 -1.54
C ALA A 83 6.28 -4.67 -2.92
N GLY A 84 5.76 -3.47 -3.01
CA GLY A 84 5.69 -2.74 -4.27
C GLY A 84 4.47 -3.05 -5.11
N GLU A 85 3.70 -4.02 -4.73
CA GLU A 85 2.55 -4.41 -5.52
C GLU A 85 1.41 -3.40 -5.32
N TYR A 86 0.69 -3.10 -6.37
CA TYR A 86 -0.44 -2.18 -6.35
C TYR A 86 -1.55 -2.75 -5.46
N VAL A 87 -2.04 -1.97 -4.52
CA VAL A 87 -3.10 -2.41 -3.61
C VAL A 87 -4.37 -1.66 -3.97
N HIS A 88 -5.37 -2.39 -4.38
CA HIS A 88 -6.65 -1.80 -4.78
C HIS A 88 -7.73 -2.87 -4.60
N THR A 89 -8.87 -2.66 -5.15
CA THR A 89 -10.02 -3.54 -4.89
C THR A 89 -9.78 -4.98 -5.32
N HIS A 90 -8.84 -5.22 -6.24
CA HIS A 90 -8.58 -6.59 -6.69
C HIS A 90 -7.91 -7.42 -5.60
N ASN A 91 -7.18 -6.80 -4.67
CA ASN A 91 -6.48 -7.54 -3.63
C ASN A 91 -6.76 -7.01 -2.23
N LEU A 92 -7.65 -6.04 -2.10
CA LEU A 92 -8.03 -5.45 -0.80
C LEU A 92 -9.53 -5.58 -0.62
N LYS A 93 -9.94 -6.16 0.49
CA LYS A 93 -11.32 -6.31 0.83
C LYS A 93 -11.60 -5.38 1.99
N SER A 94 -12.62 -4.52 1.88
CA SER A 94 -12.97 -3.64 2.98
C SER A 94 -13.69 -4.45 4.05
N ASP A 95 -13.18 -4.39 5.27
CA ASP A 95 -13.82 -5.03 6.39
C ASP A 95 -14.95 -4.21 6.94
N TYR A 96 -15.10 -2.94 6.42
CA TYR A 96 -16.00 -1.99 6.93
C TYR A 96 -17.35 -2.14 6.41
N ILE A 97 -17.54 -2.74 5.30
CA ILE A 97 -18.76 -2.83 4.65
C ILE A 97 -19.66 -3.74 5.35
N PRO A 98 -20.72 -3.28 5.74
CA PRO A 98 -21.67 -4.08 6.34
C PRO A 98 -22.26 -4.85 5.27
N SER A 99 -22.28 -5.33 4.86
CA SER A 99 -22.83 -5.81 3.88
C SER A 99 -24.07 -6.07 3.80
N PHE A 100 -24.24 -5.98 4.02
CA PHE A 100 -25.11 -6.03 3.90
C PHE A 100 -25.87 -5.63 3.92
N GLY A 101 -26.01 -5.44 4.03
CA GLY A 101 -26.50 -4.89 4.06
C GLY A 101 -27.48 -4.53 3.98
N ARG A 102 -27.85 -4.02 3.78
CA ARG A 102 -28.89 -3.65 3.54
C ARG A 102 -29.58 -4.50 2.91
N ASP A 103 -29.50 -5.13 2.57
CA ASP A 103 -30.05 -5.96 1.87
C ASP A 103 -29.17 -6.84 1.72
N GLY A 104 -28.40 -6.85 2.14
CA GLY A 104 -27.52 -7.41 2.07
C GLY A 104 -26.93 -7.73 1.10
N ARG A 105 -26.87 -7.57 0.35
CA ARG A 105 -26.27 -7.68 -0.53
C ARG A 105 -25.39 -7.10 -0.78
N GLU A 106 -24.88 -6.90 -0.79
CA GLU A 106 -24.03 -6.43 -1.02
C GLU A 106 -23.32 -6.09 -1.12
N LEU A 107 -23.31 -6.13 -1.13
CA LEU A 107 -22.66 -5.60 -1.28
C LEU A 107 -21.62 -5.77 -1.28
N ASP A 108 -20.99 -6.00 -1.59
CA ASP A 108 -19.88 -6.02 -1.65
C ASP A 108 -19.33 -5.99 -2.14
#